data_36bda3cc50eccd52998734c957429b94
#
_entry.id   36bda3cc50eccd52998734c957429b94
#
_cell.length_a   1.000
_cell.length_b   1.000
_cell.length_c   1.000
_cell.angle_alpha   90.00
_cell.angle_beta   90.00
_cell.angle_gamma   90.00
#
_symmetry.space_group_name_H-M   'P 1'
#
loop_
_entity.id
_entity.type
_entity.pdbx_description
1 polymer ?
#
loop_
_entity_poly.entity_id
_entity_poly.type
_entity_poly.pdbx_seq_one_letter_code
_entity_poly.pdbx_strand_id
1 'polypeptide(L)'
;MKFLIVGLGNIGSEYQETRHNIGFKIVDVFANSVGAKWEDKRYGFVAKCRVKNAELVLLKPSTYMNLSGNAVRYWLQQEKIPVENMLVLVDDLNLPFGTIRIRKQGSNGGHNGLGNIQSVLGTENYARVRFGIGNEYTRGTQINFVLGEWTEEEKKNIDERLKVTTEIIPSFCLQGIDRTMNQYNGK
;
A
#
# COMPACT_ATOMS: atom_id res chain seq x y z
N MET A 1 -0.74 13.48 -16.08
CA MET A 1 -0.56 12.03 -15.97
C MET A 1 -1.47 11.46 -14.90
N LYS A 2 -1.85 10.23 -15.06
CA LYS A 2 -2.76 9.54 -14.14
C LYS A 2 -2.01 8.40 -13.44
N PHE A 3 -2.24 8.25 -12.14
CA PHE A 3 -1.55 7.28 -11.29
C PHE A 3 -2.55 6.44 -10.51
N LEU A 4 -2.20 5.18 -10.25
CA LEU A 4 -2.97 4.29 -9.37
C LEU A 4 -2.17 4.06 -8.10
N ILE A 5 -2.75 4.42 -6.97
CA ILE A 5 -2.15 4.24 -5.65
C ILE A 5 -2.96 3.19 -4.92
N VAL A 6 -2.36 2.05 -4.65
CA VAL A 6 -3.05 0.88 -4.09
C VAL A 6 -2.58 0.62 -2.67
N GLY A 7 -3.48 0.69 -1.72
CA GLY A 7 -3.21 0.22 -0.37
C GLY A 7 -3.80 -1.17 -0.20
N LEU A 8 -3.00 -2.14 0.21
CA LEU A 8 -3.46 -3.51 0.39
C LEU A 8 -3.90 -3.78 1.82
N GLY A 9 -4.97 -4.57 1.96
CA GLY A 9 -5.53 -4.96 3.23
C GLY A 9 -6.69 -5.91 3.02
N ASN A 10 -7.31 -6.32 4.11
CA ASN A 10 -8.53 -7.14 4.10
C ASN A 10 -9.72 -6.27 4.50
N ILE A 11 -10.85 -6.46 3.82
CA ILE A 11 -12.09 -5.77 4.14
C ILE A 11 -12.69 -6.34 5.43
N GLY A 12 -13.48 -5.50 6.11
CA GLY A 12 -14.18 -5.87 7.33
C GLY A 12 -13.63 -5.13 8.55
N SER A 13 -14.52 -4.78 9.47
CA SER A 13 -14.15 -4.01 10.66
C SER A 13 -13.17 -4.78 11.55
N GLU A 14 -13.22 -6.12 11.51
CA GLU A 14 -12.33 -6.97 12.30
C GLU A 14 -10.85 -6.87 11.87
N TYR A 15 -10.59 -6.40 10.64
CA TYR A 15 -9.21 -6.25 10.14
C TYR A 15 -8.70 -4.81 10.17
N GLN A 16 -9.56 -3.85 10.49
CA GLN A 16 -9.29 -2.43 10.32
C GLN A 16 -8.01 -1.95 11.00
N GLU A 17 -7.72 -2.43 12.19
CA GLU A 17 -6.55 -2.04 12.98
C GLU A 17 -5.46 -3.10 13.01
N THR A 18 -5.46 -4.03 12.06
CA THR A 18 -4.44 -5.08 12.00
C THR A 18 -3.18 -4.59 11.28
N ARG A 19 -2.07 -5.24 11.57
CA ARG A 19 -0.78 -4.96 10.91
C ARG A 19 -0.86 -5.15 9.41
N HIS A 20 -1.58 -6.18 8.97
CA HIS A 20 -1.74 -6.50 7.54
C HIS A 20 -2.50 -5.42 6.77
N ASN A 21 -3.25 -4.57 7.46
CA ASN A 21 -4.04 -3.50 6.86
C ASN A 21 -3.32 -2.14 6.86
N ILE A 22 -2.01 -2.11 7.10
CA ILE A 22 -1.29 -0.84 7.09
C ILE A 22 -1.41 -0.12 5.75
N GLY A 23 -1.47 -0.87 4.63
CA GLY A 23 -1.65 -0.29 3.32
C GLY A 23 -2.96 0.49 3.20
N PHE A 24 -4.06 -0.07 3.72
CA PHE A 24 -5.35 0.64 3.79
C PHE A 24 -5.23 1.91 4.62
N LYS A 25 -4.55 1.81 5.76
CA LYS A 25 -4.42 2.95 6.67
C LYS A 25 -3.64 4.09 6.05
N ILE A 26 -2.58 3.79 5.32
CA ILE A 26 -1.76 4.80 4.65
C ILE A 26 -2.61 5.58 3.62
N VAL A 27 -3.33 4.88 2.75
CA VAL A 27 -4.14 5.56 1.74
C VAL A 27 -5.34 6.29 2.36
N ASP A 28 -5.88 5.79 3.47
CA ASP A 28 -6.95 6.50 4.20
C ASP A 28 -6.43 7.83 4.77
N VAL A 29 -5.27 7.82 5.40
CA VAL A 29 -4.67 9.04 5.95
C VAL A 29 -4.39 10.04 4.82
N PHE A 30 -3.83 9.55 3.70
CA PHE A 30 -3.59 10.41 2.55
C PHE A 30 -4.89 10.99 1.98
N ALA A 31 -5.91 10.15 1.78
CA ALA A 31 -7.20 10.59 1.25
C ALA A 31 -7.81 11.68 2.11
N ASN A 32 -7.78 11.51 3.44
CA ASN A 32 -8.27 12.51 4.37
C ASN A 32 -7.51 13.82 4.26
N SER A 33 -6.20 13.76 4.06
CA SER A 33 -5.35 14.96 3.98
C SER A 33 -5.65 15.81 2.75
N VAL A 34 -6.15 15.20 1.68
CA VAL A 34 -6.46 15.91 0.43
C VAL A 34 -7.97 16.05 0.18
N GLY A 35 -8.79 15.64 1.14
CA GLY A 35 -10.25 15.76 1.04
C GLY A 35 -10.88 14.81 0.03
N ALA A 36 -10.21 13.73 -0.35
CA ALA A 36 -10.76 12.74 -1.26
C ALA A 36 -11.80 11.87 -0.54
N LYS A 37 -12.85 11.51 -1.25
CA LYS A 37 -13.94 10.71 -0.70
C LYS A 37 -13.98 9.33 -1.33
N TRP A 38 -14.10 8.30 -0.48
CA TRP A 38 -14.19 6.93 -0.92
C TRP A 38 -15.58 6.60 -1.45
N GLU A 39 -15.61 5.86 -2.56
CA GLU A 39 -16.84 5.32 -3.13
C GLU A 39 -16.68 3.82 -3.28
N ASP A 40 -17.74 3.06 -2.98
CA ASP A 40 -17.76 1.62 -3.18
C ASP A 40 -17.94 1.34 -4.67
N LYS A 41 -16.93 0.75 -5.29
CA LYS A 41 -16.89 0.45 -6.71
C LYS A 41 -16.58 -1.02 -6.93
N ARG A 42 -16.46 -1.41 -8.19
CA ARG A 42 -16.15 -2.80 -8.54
C ARG A 42 -14.75 -3.17 -8.04
N TYR A 43 -14.65 -4.26 -7.30
CA TYR A 43 -13.43 -4.83 -6.71
C TYR A 43 -12.76 -3.96 -5.64
N GLY A 44 -13.32 -2.81 -5.29
CA GLY A 44 -12.67 -2.00 -4.28
C GLY A 44 -13.34 -0.69 -3.97
N PHE A 45 -12.80 -0.02 -2.96
CA PHE A 45 -13.14 1.36 -2.64
C PHE A 45 -12.17 2.25 -3.40
N VAL A 46 -12.71 3.29 -4.05
CA VAL A 46 -11.94 4.17 -4.92
C VAL A 46 -12.18 5.61 -4.51
N ALA A 47 -11.10 6.38 -4.41
CA ALA A 47 -11.17 7.83 -4.20
C ALA A 47 -10.30 8.49 -5.25
N LYS A 48 -10.77 9.58 -5.83
CA LYS A 48 -10.03 10.32 -6.84
C LYS A 48 -9.63 11.68 -6.31
N CYS A 49 -8.41 12.08 -6.62
CA CYS A 49 -7.91 13.40 -6.23
C CYS A 49 -6.88 13.87 -7.25
N ARG A 50 -6.45 15.11 -7.06
CA ARG A 50 -5.42 15.72 -7.90
C ARG A 50 -4.36 16.33 -7.01
N VAL A 51 -3.10 16.10 -7.34
CA VAL A 51 -1.96 16.73 -6.68
C VAL A 51 -1.21 17.48 -7.77
N LYS A 52 -1.27 18.81 -7.76
CA LYS A 52 -0.76 19.64 -8.85
C LYS A 52 -1.33 19.17 -10.19
N ASN A 53 -0.48 18.80 -11.16
CA ASN A 53 -0.93 18.33 -12.47
C ASN A 53 -1.15 16.82 -12.56
N ALA A 54 -0.99 16.09 -11.46
CA ALA A 54 -1.15 14.64 -11.43
C ALA A 54 -2.57 14.27 -10.97
N GLU A 55 -3.21 13.36 -11.69
CA GLU A 55 -4.47 12.76 -11.29
C GLU A 55 -4.20 11.44 -10.59
N LEU A 56 -4.76 11.27 -9.39
CA LEU A 56 -4.56 10.05 -8.60
C LEU A 56 -5.88 9.31 -8.43
N VAL A 57 -5.82 8.00 -8.69
CA VAL A 57 -6.90 7.07 -8.35
C VAL A 57 -6.39 6.25 -7.17
N LEU A 58 -7.01 6.43 -6.01
CA LEU A 58 -6.67 5.71 -4.80
C LEU A 58 -7.55 4.47 -4.73
N LEU A 59 -6.96 3.31 -4.48
CA LEU A 59 -7.69 2.04 -4.46
C LEU A 59 -7.40 1.26 -3.18
N LYS A 60 -8.47 0.85 -2.51
CA LYS A 60 -8.43 -0.18 -1.47
C LYS A 60 -9.17 -1.39 -2.02
N PRO A 61 -8.48 -2.45 -2.47
CA PRO A 61 -9.18 -3.63 -2.97
C PRO A 61 -10.15 -4.18 -1.92
N SER A 62 -11.37 -4.50 -2.33
CA SER A 62 -12.36 -5.13 -1.45
C SER A 62 -12.38 -6.65 -1.57
N THR A 63 -11.44 -7.18 -2.34
CA THR A 63 -11.14 -8.60 -2.38
C THR A 63 -10.37 -9.00 -1.13
N TYR A 64 -10.28 -10.29 -0.85
CA TYR A 64 -9.32 -10.74 0.15
C TYR A 64 -7.90 -10.50 -0.36
N MET A 65 -6.94 -10.42 0.57
CA MET A 65 -5.54 -10.09 0.26
C MET A 65 -4.98 -10.91 -0.90
N ASN A 66 -5.24 -12.22 -0.90
CA ASN A 66 -4.72 -13.14 -1.92
C ASN A 66 -5.41 -13.00 -3.29
N LEU A 67 -6.36 -12.08 -3.43
CA LEU A 67 -7.03 -11.78 -4.69
C LEU A 67 -6.86 -10.33 -5.12
N SER A 68 -5.91 -9.64 -4.52
CA SER A 68 -5.67 -8.20 -4.78
C SER A 68 -5.38 -7.89 -6.25
N GLY A 69 -4.76 -8.82 -6.97
CA GLY A 69 -4.41 -8.61 -8.38
C GLY A 69 -5.61 -8.40 -9.30
N ASN A 70 -6.76 -9.01 -8.97
CA ASN A 70 -7.97 -8.83 -9.78
C ASN A 70 -8.44 -7.37 -9.75
N ALA A 71 -8.43 -6.75 -8.56
CA ALA A 71 -8.80 -5.36 -8.41
C ALA A 71 -7.80 -4.44 -9.11
N VAL A 72 -6.52 -4.70 -8.93
CA VAL A 72 -5.45 -3.90 -9.52
C VAL A 72 -5.53 -3.92 -11.06
N ARG A 73 -5.64 -5.12 -11.64
CA ARG A 73 -5.75 -5.25 -13.10
C ARG A 73 -6.98 -4.50 -13.63
N TYR A 74 -8.13 -4.68 -12.97
CA TYR A 74 -9.36 -4.01 -13.40
C TYR A 74 -9.18 -2.49 -13.43
N TRP A 75 -8.64 -1.90 -12.36
CA TRP A 75 -8.55 -0.45 -12.27
C TRP A 75 -7.45 0.15 -13.14
N LEU A 76 -6.35 -0.57 -13.38
CA LEU A 76 -5.36 -0.15 -14.38
C LEU A 76 -6.00 -0.05 -15.76
N GLN A 77 -6.80 -1.05 -16.14
CA GLN A 77 -7.46 -1.09 -17.43
C GLN A 77 -8.59 -0.06 -17.52
N GLN A 78 -9.43 0.01 -16.50
CA GLN A 78 -10.59 0.90 -16.49
C GLN A 78 -10.17 2.37 -16.57
N GLU A 79 -9.12 2.76 -15.87
CA GLU A 79 -8.63 4.13 -15.84
C GLU A 79 -7.52 4.39 -16.85
N LYS A 80 -7.13 3.40 -17.62
CA LYS A 80 -6.09 3.50 -18.66
C LYS A 80 -4.77 3.99 -18.06
N ILE A 81 -4.36 3.39 -16.95
CA ILE A 81 -3.13 3.73 -16.25
C ILE A 81 -2.08 2.68 -16.57
N PRO A 82 -0.88 3.09 -17.05
CA PRO A 82 0.20 2.12 -17.27
C PRO A 82 0.77 1.62 -15.95
N VAL A 83 1.33 0.41 -15.96
CA VAL A 83 1.81 -0.23 -14.74
C VAL A 83 2.95 0.55 -14.07
N GLU A 84 3.75 1.26 -14.84
CA GLU A 84 4.81 2.12 -14.31
C GLU A 84 4.29 3.32 -13.52
N ASN A 85 3.00 3.64 -13.64
CA ASN A 85 2.35 4.71 -12.87
C ASN A 85 1.56 4.17 -11.68
N MET A 86 1.84 2.95 -11.26
CA MET A 86 1.21 2.34 -10.09
C MET A 86 2.18 2.28 -8.92
N LEU A 87 1.67 2.59 -7.73
CA LEU A 87 2.38 2.43 -6.47
C LEU A 87 1.55 1.57 -5.54
N VAL A 88 2.14 0.51 -4.99
CA VAL A 88 1.46 -0.42 -4.09
C VAL A 88 2.06 -0.28 -2.68
N LEU A 89 1.20 -0.14 -1.69
CA LEU A 89 1.59 0.04 -0.28
C LEU A 89 1.23 -1.21 0.51
N VAL A 90 2.22 -1.83 1.15
CA VAL A 90 2.06 -3.12 1.82
C VAL A 90 2.83 -3.17 3.15
N ASP A 91 2.43 -4.11 4.01
CA ASP A 91 3.18 -4.49 5.20
C ASP A 91 4.36 -5.40 4.85
N ASP A 92 5.40 -5.37 5.68
CA ASP A 92 6.57 -6.24 5.50
C ASP A 92 7.08 -6.77 6.84
N LEU A 93 7.01 -8.08 7.00
CA LEU A 93 7.50 -8.79 8.19
C LEU A 93 9.01 -8.75 8.33
N ASN A 94 9.75 -8.56 7.25
CA ASN A 94 11.20 -8.61 7.24
C ASN A 94 11.85 -7.28 7.60
N LEU A 95 11.05 -6.26 7.89
CA LEU A 95 11.53 -4.94 8.28
C LEU A 95 11.07 -4.62 9.70
N PRO A 96 11.95 -4.00 10.52
CA PRO A 96 11.53 -3.51 11.84
C PRO A 96 10.36 -2.54 11.71
N PHE A 97 9.57 -2.44 12.78
CA PHE A 97 8.40 -1.55 12.80
C PHE A 97 8.76 -0.13 12.35
N GLY A 98 7.98 0.40 11.43
CA GLY A 98 8.11 1.77 10.97
C GLY A 98 9.20 2.02 9.95
N THR A 99 10.01 1.02 9.62
CA THR A 99 11.02 1.12 8.56
C THR A 99 10.31 1.16 7.21
N ILE A 100 10.72 2.08 6.35
CA ILE A 100 10.13 2.24 5.03
C ILE A 100 11.15 1.82 3.98
N ARG A 101 10.74 0.95 3.08
CA ARG A 101 11.57 0.51 1.96
C ARG A 101 10.79 0.61 0.67
N ILE A 102 11.32 1.40 -0.26
CA ILE A 102 10.70 1.64 -1.56
C ILE A 102 11.53 0.91 -2.61
N ARG A 103 10.87 0.18 -3.50
CA ARG A 103 11.51 -0.53 -4.61
C ARG A 103 10.68 -0.34 -5.87
N LYS A 104 11.34 -0.25 -7.02
CA LYS A 104 10.66 -0.14 -8.31
C LYS A 104 10.38 -1.49 -8.95
N GLN A 105 10.95 -2.56 -8.40
CA GLN A 105 10.73 -3.94 -8.82
C GLN A 105 11.19 -4.88 -7.72
N GLY A 106 10.88 -6.15 -7.84
CA GLY A 106 11.37 -7.17 -6.90
C GLY A 106 10.36 -8.25 -6.61
N SER A 107 10.81 -9.27 -5.87
CA SER A 107 9.97 -10.40 -5.49
C SER A 107 8.85 -9.97 -4.54
N ASN A 108 7.87 -10.86 -4.37
CA ASN A 108 6.74 -10.59 -3.47
C ASN A 108 7.13 -10.70 -1.97
N GLY A 109 8.31 -11.23 -1.66
CA GLY A 109 8.75 -11.39 -0.27
C GLY A 109 7.86 -12.27 0.59
N GLY A 110 7.09 -13.16 -0.03
CA GLY A 110 6.12 -13.99 0.67
C GLY A 110 4.79 -13.30 0.98
N HIS A 111 4.61 -12.05 0.53
CA HIS A 111 3.36 -11.32 0.75
C HIS A 111 2.28 -11.82 -0.24
N ASN A 112 1.15 -12.30 0.28
CA ASN A 112 0.10 -12.90 -0.55
C ASN A 112 -0.49 -11.92 -1.56
N GLY A 113 -0.67 -10.67 -1.17
CA GLY A 113 -1.21 -9.64 -2.07
C GLY A 113 -0.28 -9.34 -3.23
N LEU A 114 1.01 -9.13 -2.94
CA LEU A 114 2.00 -8.91 -3.99
C LEU A 114 2.16 -10.13 -4.89
N GLY A 115 2.10 -11.33 -4.31
CA GLY A 115 2.16 -12.57 -5.08
C GLY A 115 1.02 -12.68 -6.07
N ASN A 116 -0.19 -12.32 -5.67
CA ASN A 116 -1.35 -12.37 -6.56
C ASN A 116 -1.26 -11.27 -7.63
N ILE A 117 -0.82 -10.06 -7.28
CA ILE A 117 -0.62 -8.99 -8.27
C ILE A 117 0.39 -9.45 -9.32
N GLN A 118 1.52 -9.99 -8.90
CA GLN A 118 2.54 -10.52 -9.81
C GLN A 118 1.96 -11.59 -10.74
N SER A 119 1.20 -12.53 -10.19
CA SER A 119 0.59 -13.61 -10.95
C SER A 119 -0.41 -13.07 -11.98
N VAL A 120 -1.26 -12.14 -11.59
CA VAL A 120 -2.32 -11.61 -12.46
C VAL A 120 -1.77 -10.67 -13.53
N LEU A 121 -0.82 -9.80 -13.18
CA LEU A 121 -0.22 -8.87 -14.14
C LEU A 121 0.90 -9.50 -14.97
N GLY A 122 1.46 -10.62 -14.51
CA GLY A 122 2.57 -11.29 -15.19
C GLY A 122 3.90 -10.56 -15.06
N THR A 123 4.06 -9.68 -14.06
CA THR A 123 5.29 -8.91 -13.88
C THR A 123 5.50 -8.54 -12.40
N GLU A 124 6.77 -8.42 -12.00
CA GLU A 124 7.15 -7.84 -10.71
C GLU A 124 7.65 -6.40 -10.87
N ASN A 125 7.61 -5.84 -12.08
CA ASN A 125 8.17 -4.52 -12.38
C ASN A 125 7.13 -3.43 -12.15
N TYR A 126 6.86 -3.15 -10.89
CA TYR A 126 6.03 -2.02 -10.45
C TYR A 126 6.53 -1.50 -9.11
N ALA A 127 6.30 -0.21 -8.86
CA ALA A 127 6.76 0.44 -7.64
C ALA A 127 5.95 -0.04 -6.43
N ARG A 128 6.64 -0.27 -5.31
CA ARG A 128 6.00 -0.64 -4.06
C ARG A 128 6.68 0.00 -2.87
N VAL A 129 5.89 0.30 -1.87
CA VAL A 129 6.36 0.78 -0.57
C VAL A 129 6.09 -0.33 0.45
N ARG A 130 7.16 -0.78 1.10
CA ARG A 130 7.08 -1.78 2.16
C ARG A 130 7.17 -1.06 3.51
N PHE A 131 6.13 -1.19 4.31
CA PHE A 131 6.08 -0.63 5.65
C PHE A 131 6.39 -1.74 6.66
N GLY A 132 7.48 -1.62 7.39
CA GLY A 132 7.91 -2.63 8.34
C GLY A 132 6.94 -2.79 9.49
N ILE A 133 6.56 -4.03 9.78
CA ILE A 133 5.68 -4.36 10.90
C ILE A 133 6.39 -5.23 11.94
N GLY A 134 7.65 -5.60 11.67
CA GLY A 134 8.42 -6.47 12.55
C GLY A 134 8.05 -7.93 12.40
N ASN A 135 8.76 -8.78 13.13
CA ASN A 135 8.57 -10.22 13.06
C ASN A 135 8.66 -10.88 14.44
N GLU A 136 8.29 -10.16 15.49
CA GLU A 136 8.30 -10.68 16.85
C GLU A 136 7.12 -11.61 17.09
N TYR A 137 7.22 -12.83 16.53
CA TYR A 137 6.21 -13.86 16.71
C TYR A 137 6.88 -15.23 16.84
N THR A 138 6.17 -16.16 17.50
CA THR A 138 6.61 -17.54 17.62
C THR A 138 6.45 -18.26 16.27
N ARG A 139 7.40 -19.14 15.94
CA ARG A 139 7.34 -19.93 14.72
C ARG A 139 5.97 -20.62 14.59
N GLY A 140 5.33 -20.48 13.42
CA GLY A 140 4.02 -21.04 13.13
C GLY A 140 2.86 -20.12 13.47
N THR A 141 3.12 -18.93 14.07
CA THR A 141 2.07 -17.96 14.41
C THR A 141 2.09 -16.71 13.53
N GLN A 142 2.72 -16.79 12.36
CA GLN A 142 2.84 -15.65 11.45
C GLN A 142 1.50 -15.06 11.07
N ILE A 143 0.50 -15.90 10.77
CA ILE A 143 -0.85 -15.43 10.40
C ILE A 143 -1.46 -14.62 11.53
N ASN A 144 -1.34 -15.12 12.76
CA ASN A 144 -1.88 -14.43 13.93
C ASN A 144 -1.18 -13.09 14.16
N PHE A 145 0.12 -13.00 13.86
CA PHE A 145 0.88 -11.77 14.01
C PHE A 145 0.41 -10.70 13.01
N VAL A 146 0.32 -11.03 11.71
CA VAL A 146 -0.07 -10.05 10.68
C VAL A 146 -1.52 -9.61 10.84
N LEU A 147 -2.39 -10.49 11.34
CA LEU A 147 -3.79 -10.17 11.62
C LEU A 147 -3.98 -9.61 13.03
N GLY A 148 -2.91 -9.44 13.81
CA GLY A 148 -2.94 -8.84 15.13
C GLY A 148 -2.90 -7.32 15.06
N GLU A 149 -3.29 -6.70 16.17
CA GLU A 149 -3.27 -5.25 16.28
C GLU A 149 -1.91 -4.76 16.76
N TRP A 150 -1.69 -3.45 16.63
CA TRP A 150 -0.46 -2.80 17.08
C TRP A 150 -0.32 -2.85 18.58
N THR A 151 0.92 -3.00 19.06
CA THR A 151 1.20 -2.88 20.50
C THR A 151 1.03 -1.44 20.97
N GLU A 152 0.94 -1.22 22.28
CA GLU A 152 0.84 0.13 22.83
C GLU A 152 2.06 0.99 22.47
N GLU A 153 3.24 0.40 22.42
CA GLU A 153 4.46 1.11 22.02
C GLU A 153 4.41 1.50 20.54
N GLU A 154 3.96 0.58 19.69
CA GLU A 154 3.78 0.86 18.26
C GLU A 154 2.76 1.97 18.03
N LYS A 155 1.65 1.96 18.76
CA LYS A 155 0.61 2.98 18.66
C LYS A 155 1.13 4.39 18.96
N LYS A 156 2.12 4.53 19.80
CA LYS A 156 2.70 5.84 20.13
C LYS A 156 3.46 6.45 18.96
N ASN A 157 3.99 5.62 18.07
CA ASN A 157 4.87 6.06 16.99
C ASN A 157 4.24 5.96 15.60
N ILE A 158 3.09 5.27 15.49
CA ILE A 158 2.53 4.97 14.17
C ILE A 158 2.11 6.21 13.38
N ASP A 159 1.57 7.21 14.07
CA ASP A 159 1.07 8.43 13.39
C ASP A 159 2.20 9.17 12.68
N GLU A 160 3.36 9.29 13.33
CA GLU A 160 4.55 9.89 12.72
C GLU A 160 5.01 9.10 11.50
N ARG A 161 5.04 7.78 11.62
CA ARG A 161 5.48 6.91 10.53
C ARG A 161 4.50 6.92 9.36
N LEU A 162 3.21 7.02 9.65
CA LEU A 162 2.18 7.18 8.62
C LEU A 162 2.35 8.50 7.89
N LYS A 163 2.65 9.58 8.61
CA LYS A 163 2.85 10.89 7.99
C LYS A 163 4.00 10.86 6.99
N VAL A 164 5.14 10.28 7.36
CA VAL A 164 6.28 10.13 6.45
C VAL A 164 5.88 9.30 5.23
N THR A 165 5.17 8.20 5.44
CA THR A 165 4.78 7.31 4.35
C THR A 165 3.80 7.99 3.39
N THR A 166 2.87 8.80 3.89
CA THR A 166 1.94 9.52 3.00
C THR A 166 2.64 10.53 2.10
N GLU A 167 3.77 11.09 2.53
CA GLU A 167 4.55 12.00 1.70
C GLU A 167 5.15 11.34 0.46
N ILE A 168 5.32 10.03 0.50
CA ILE A 168 5.86 9.25 -0.61
C ILE A 168 4.90 9.28 -1.81
N ILE A 169 3.60 9.33 -1.56
CA ILE A 169 2.59 9.30 -2.64
C ILE A 169 2.74 10.48 -3.60
N PRO A 170 2.69 11.74 -3.15
CA PRO A 170 2.90 12.85 -4.09
C PRO A 170 4.31 12.88 -4.64
N SER A 171 5.32 12.47 -3.88
CA SER A 171 6.68 12.39 -4.37
C SER A 171 6.79 11.46 -5.57
N PHE A 172 6.22 10.26 -5.48
CA PHE A 172 6.19 9.29 -6.57
C PHE A 172 5.52 9.88 -7.82
N CYS A 173 4.39 10.54 -7.65
CA CYS A 173 3.62 11.10 -8.77
C CYS A 173 4.33 12.29 -9.43
N LEU A 174 5.03 13.12 -8.67
CA LEU A 174 5.61 14.37 -9.16
C LEU A 174 7.08 14.29 -9.51
N GLN A 175 7.85 13.42 -8.83
CA GLN A 175 9.29 13.32 -8.99
C GLN A 175 9.76 12.00 -9.60
N GLY A 176 8.89 10.97 -9.60
CA GLY A 176 9.23 9.64 -10.09
C GLY A 176 9.83 8.75 -9.00
N ILE A 177 9.96 7.46 -9.34
CA ILE A 177 10.34 6.43 -8.36
C ILE A 177 11.80 6.57 -7.89
N ASP A 178 12.71 6.92 -8.79
CA ASP A 178 14.14 6.97 -8.42
C ASP A 178 14.42 8.08 -7.40
N ARG A 179 13.90 9.28 -7.62
CA ARG A 179 14.05 10.38 -6.67
C ARG A 179 13.35 10.08 -5.35
N THR A 180 12.18 9.45 -5.43
CA THR A 180 11.43 9.08 -4.23
C THR A 180 12.21 8.07 -3.39
N MET A 181 12.84 7.06 -4.03
CA MET A 181 13.69 6.11 -3.33
C MET A 181 14.87 6.81 -2.64
N ASN A 182 15.53 7.72 -3.34
CA ASN A 182 16.67 8.44 -2.78
C ASN A 182 16.27 9.31 -1.58
N GLN A 183 15.11 9.91 -1.64
CA GLN A 183 14.65 10.82 -0.58
C GLN A 183 14.12 10.10 0.65
N TYR A 184 13.42 8.98 0.48
CA TYR A 184 12.66 8.35 1.56
C TYR A 184 13.20 7.01 2.06
N ASN A 185 14.00 6.28 1.28
CA ASN A 185 14.62 5.06 1.79
C ASN A 185 15.57 5.40 2.96
N GLY A 186 15.44 4.65 4.05
CA GLY A 186 16.23 4.88 5.25
C GLY A 186 15.68 5.95 6.19
N LYS A 187 14.51 6.49 5.86
CA LYS A 187 13.79 7.42 6.75
C LYS A 187 12.73 6.69 7.57
#